data_c548d3b2b698a1002929140e06fab93e
#
_entry.id   c548d3b2b698a1002929140e06fab93e
#
_cell.length_a   1.000
_cell.length_b   1.000
_cell.length_c   1.000
_cell.angle_alpha   90.00
_cell.angle_beta   90.00
_cell.angle_gamma   90.00
#
_symmetry.space_group_name_H-M   'P 1'
#
loop_
_entity.id
_entity.type
_entity.pdbx_description
1 polymer ?
#
loop_
_entity_poly.entity_id
_entity_poly.type
_entity_poly.pdbx_seq_one_letter_code
_entity_poly.pdbx_strand_id
1 'polypeptide(L)'
;ICTLILWVGKYATLDRIVKWVILTLTITTIIAVVLVSIKNTTPLSFIQVFPAETNLLFLIAFMGWMPAPMDISIWHSLWTIEKNKELGAEVTMKESLFDFNVGYWVTLILGACFMGLGVFVMFGTGTEFSSQGGVFASQLINLYTSTLGTGVYLLIAVAALTTMFSTTITTLDASPRAMSKTIELLYPKRKRNDYKLWLLILAGGTISIFVFLLSEMGLLIRIATVLSFITAPFYAFLNFKLVRSDQMPKKDKPGKGLQILSVLGLLFLTSFAVGYLLIL
;
A
#
# COMPACT_ATOMS: atom_id res chain seq x y z
N ILE A 1 16.04 -6.17 11.23
CA ILE A 1 15.37 -7.49 11.18
C ILE A 1 14.91 -7.77 9.75
N CYS A 2 14.02 -6.96 9.12
CA CYS A 2 13.52 -7.19 7.76
C CYS A 2 14.63 -7.40 6.72
N THR A 3 15.67 -6.55 6.73
CA THR A 3 16.82 -6.67 5.83
C THR A 3 17.56 -8.00 6.01
N LEU A 4 17.73 -8.47 7.25
CA LEU A 4 18.36 -9.75 7.52
C LEU A 4 17.53 -10.93 7.02
N ILE A 5 16.21 -10.88 7.23
CA ILE A 5 15.29 -11.90 6.72
C ILE A 5 15.39 -11.99 5.19
N LEU A 6 15.42 -10.84 4.50
CA LEU A 6 15.51 -10.80 3.04
C LEU A 6 16.90 -11.15 2.51
N TRP A 7 17.95 -10.89 3.28
CA TRP A 7 19.31 -11.22 2.90
C TRP A 7 19.60 -12.72 2.91
N VAL A 8 19.07 -13.40 3.92
CA VAL A 8 19.28 -14.84 4.15
C VAL A 8 18.13 -15.66 3.55
N GLY A 9 16.90 -15.12 3.60
CA GLY A 9 15.69 -15.79 3.18
C GLY A 9 15.54 -15.88 1.66
N LYS A 10 14.84 -16.94 1.21
CA LYS A 10 14.32 -17.04 -0.16
C LYS A 10 12.93 -16.42 -0.24
N TYR A 11 12.40 -16.23 -1.47
CA TYR A 11 11.04 -15.74 -1.70
C TYR A 11 9.97 -16.52 -0.91
N ALA A 12 10.10 -17.84 -0.79
CA ALA A 12 9.22 -18.69 0.02
C ALA A 12 9.10 -18.26 1.49
N THR A 13 10.20 -17.79 2.07
CA THR A 13 10.20 -17.29 3.46
C THR A 13 9.40 -16.00 3.57
N LEU A 14 9.59 -15.07 2.63
CA LEU A 14 8.82 -13.83 2.53
C LEU A 14 7.33 -14.13 2.38
N ASP A 15 6.94 -14.95 1.40
CA ASP A 15 5.54 -15.33 1.12
C ASP A 15 4.85 -15.93 2.36
N ARG A 16 5.54 -16.82 3.08
CA ARG A 16 5.00 -17.40 4.31
C ARG A 16 4.81 -16.38 5.43
N ILE A 17 5.80 -15.52 5.67
CA ILE A 17 5.73 -14.48 6.71
C ILE A 17 4.59 -13.53 6.40
N VAL A 18 4.50 -13.03 5.18
CA VAL A 18 3.49 -12.07 4.75
C VAL A 18 2.08 -12.63 4.92
N LYS A 19 1.84 -13.91 4.57
CA LYS A 19 0.54 -14.57 4.77
C LYS A 19 0.10 -14.57 6.23
N TRP A 20 0.99 -14.94 7.16
CA TRP A 20 0.68 -14.94 8.60
C TRP A 20 0.44 -13.52 9.13
N VAL A 21 1.23 -12.56 8.68
CA VAL A 21 1.09 -11.16 9.07
C VAL A 21 -0.24 -10.59 8.59
N ILE A 22 -0.62 -10.82 7.33
CA ILE A 22 -1.91 -10.37 6.78
C ILE A 22 -3.08 -11.03 7.51
N LEU A 23 -3.00 -12.34 7.80
CA LEU A 23 -4.04 -13.04 8.55
C LEU A 23 -4.22 -12.42 9.95
N THR A 24 -3.11 -12.20 10.67
CA THR A 24 -3.14 -11.56 12.00
C THR A 24 -3.73 -10.16 11.93
N LEU A 25 -3.29 -9.34 10.95
CA LEU A 25 -3.81 -8.00 10.73
C LEU A 25 -5.32 -8.02 10.47
N THR A 26 -5.78 -8.91 9.59
CA THR A 26 -7.20 -9.02 9.23
C THR A 26 -8.05 -9.35 10.46
N ILE A 27 -7.64 -10.38 11.22
CA ILE A 27 -8.37 -10.81 12.42
C ILE A 27 -8.39 -9.69 13.47
N THR A 28 -7.25 -9.09 13.78
CA THR A 28 -7.16 -8.04 14.80
C THR A 28 -7.96 -6.79 14.40
N THR A 29 -7.95 -6.40 13.14
CA THR A 29 -8.71 -5.25 12.64
C THR A 29 -10.22 -5.50 12.71
N ILE A 30 -10.69 -6.68 12.29
CA ILE A 30 -12.12 -7.04 12.37
C ILE A 30 -12.59 -7.05 13.83
N ILE A 31 -11.82 -7.65 14.74
CA ILE A 31 -12.14 -7.64 16.17
C ILE A 31 -12.22 -6.20 16.71
N ALA A 32 -11.25 -5.35 16.35
CA ALA A 32 -11.25 -3.95 16.77
C ALA A 32 -12.50 -3.19 16.29
N VAL A 33 -12.88 -3.34 15.01
CA VAL A 33 -14.08 -2.71 14.44
C VAL A 33 -15.34 -3.20 15.15
N VAL A 34 -15.48 -4.49 15.37
CA VAL A 34 -16.64 -5.07 16.07
C VAL A 34 -16.74 -4.53 17.50
N LEU A 35 -15.64 -4.49 18.24
CA LEU A 35 -15.61 -3.97 19.62
C LEU A 35 -16.00 -2.48 19.68
N VAL A 36 -15.48 -1.68 18.73
CA VAL A 36 -15.84 -0.25 18.63
C VAL A 36 -17.31 -0.09 18.30
N SER A 37 -17.81 -0.83 17.32
CA SER A 37 -19.22 -0.73 16.88
C SER A 37 -20.22 -1.08 17.99
N ILE A 38 -19.89 -2.05 18.85
CA ILE A 38 -20.74 -2.42 19.99
C ILE A 38 -20.74 -1.34 21.08
N LYS A 39 -19.60 -0.69 21.30
CA LYS A 39 -19.46 0.35 22.34
C LYS A 39 -19.94 1.73 21.89
N ASN A 40 -19.97 1.97 20.59
CA ASN A 40 -20.34 3.28 20.06
C ASN A 40 -21.86 3.48 20.10
N THR A 41 -22.30 4.51 20.82
CA THR A 41 -23.70 4.94 20.91
C THR A 41 -24.03 6.10 19.98
N THR A 42 -23.04 6.63 19.24
CA THR A 42 -23.24 7.78 18.37
C THR A 42 -24.00 7.36 17.10
N PRO A 43 -25.12 8.01 16.76
CA PRO A 43 -25.85 7.65 15.54
C PRO A 43 -25.00 7.94 14.30
N LEU A 44 -24.87 6.94 13.43
CA LEU A 44 -24.18 7.10 12.15
C LEU A 44 -25.03 8.00 11.23
N SER A 45 -24.45 9.09 10.77
CA SER A 45 -25.01 9.93 9.70
C SER A 45 -24.27 9.66 8.42
N PHE A 46 -24.99 9.29 7.36
CA PHE A 46 -24.46 9.15 5.99
C PHE A 46 -24.66 10.42 5.16
N ILE A 47 -25.08 11.51 5.80
CA ILE A 47 -25.23 12.79 5.13
C ILE A 47 -23.83 13.30 4.81
N GLN A 48 -23.56 13.52 3.53
CA GLN A 48 -22.29 14.04 3.06
C GLN A 48 -22.17 15.51 3.48
N VAL A 49 -21.20 15.77 4.35
CA VAL A 49 -20.83 17.13 4.76
C VAL A 49 -19.47 17.42 4.16
N PHE A 50 -19.40 18.36 3.22
CA PHE A 50 -18.11 18.89 2.77
C PHE A 50 -17.66 19.94 3.80
N PRO A 51 -16.49 19.78 4.43
CA PRO A 51 -15.93 20.84 5.25
C PRO A 51 -15.73 22.09 4.41
N ALA A 52 -16.02 23.26 4.98
CA ALA A 52 -15.86 24.53 4.29
C ALA A 52 -14.41 24.76 3.78
N GLU A 53 -13.44 24.10 4.43
CA GLU A 53 -12.02 24.09 4.07
C GLU A 53 -11.57 22.69 3.69
N THR A 54 -12.11 22.13 2.59
CA THR A 54 -11.60 20.84 2.09
C THR A 54 -10.17 21.02 1.62
N ASN A 55 -9.23 20.46 2.34
CA ASN A 55 -7.82 20.53 1.97
C ASN A 55 -7.57 19.61 0.74
N LEU A 56 -7.55 20.23 -0.44
CA LEU A 56 -7.32 19.51 -1.71
C LEU A 56 -5.99 18.73 -1.69
N LEU A 57 -4.96 19.28 -1.05
CA LEU A 57 -3.68 18.62 -0.89
C LEU A 57 -3.81 17.31 -0.11
N PHE A 58 -4.64 17.30 0.94
CA PHE A 58 -4.92 16.07 1.70
C PHE A 58 -5.64 15.03 0.84
N LEU A 59 -6.66 15.44 0.06
CA LEU A 59 -7.39 14.53 -0.83
C LEU A 59 -6.46 13.89 -1.87
N ILE A 60 -5.57 14.67 -2.45
CA ILE A 60 -4.60 14.20 -3.45
C ILE A 60 -3.60 13.24 -2.81
N ALA A 61 -3.07 13.57 -1.63
CA ALA A 61 -2.20 12.69 -0.89
C ALA A 61 -2.90 11.37 -0.53
N PHE A 62 -4.14 11.43 -0.09
CA PHE A 62 -4.97 10.26 0.20
C PHE A 62 -5.18 9.39 -1.05
N MET A 63 -5.55 10.00 -2.19
CA MET A 63 -5.74 9.29 -3.46
C MET A 63 -4.44 8.66 -4.00
N GLY A 64 -3.29 9.21 -3.66
CA GLY A 64 -1.98 8.71 -4.12
C GLY A 64 -1.66 7.30 -3.61
N TRP A 65 -2.18 6.94 -2.45
CA TRP A 65 -1.94 5.63 -1.81
C TRP A 65 -3.22 4.81 -1.57
N MET A 66 -4.39 5.27 -1.95
CA MET A 66 -5.64 4.54 -1.78
C MET A 66 -6.24 4.06 -3.12
N PRO A 67 -6.44 2.76 -3.30
CA PRO A 67 -6.16 1.67 -2.35
C PRO A 67 -4.68 1.27 -2.30
N ALA A 68 -3.88 1.64 -3.31
CA ALA A 68 -2.44 1.40 -3.39
C ALA A 68 -1.84 2.22 -4.54
N PRO A 69 -0.53 2.56 -4.48
CA PRO A 69 0.13 3.23 -5.59
C PRO A 69 0.16 2.34 -6.84
N MET A 70 0.05 2.95 -8.03
CA MET A 70 -0.09 2.22 -9.31
C MET A 70 1.17 1.43 -9.72
N ASP A 71 2.34 1.78 -9.19
CA ASP A 71 3.60 1.06 -9.42
C ASP A 71 3.62 -0.34 -8.78
N ILE A 72 2.72 -0.64 -7.84
CA ILE A 72 2.52 -1.99 -7.30
C ILE A 72 2.22 -3.03 -8.40
N SER A 73 1.67 -2.63 -9.53
CA SER A 73 1.48 -3.51 -10.69
C SER A 73 2.79 -4.17 -11.16
N ILE A 74 3.92 -3.44 -11.06
CA ILE A 74 5.26 -3.97 -11.36
C ILE A 74 5.67 -5.02 -10.32
N TRP A 75 5.43 -4.74 -9.04
CA TRP A 75 5.77 -5.64 -7.94
C TRP A 75 5.04 -6.98 -8.05
N HIS A 76 3.74 -6.94 -8.33
CA HIS A 76 2.94 -8.14 -8.58
C HIS A 76 3.51 -9.00 -9.71
N SER A 77 3.91 -8.37 -10.81
CA SER A 77 4.51 -9.07 -11.95
C SER A 77 5.82 -9.76 -11.56
N LEU A 78 6.68 -9.06 -10.80
CA LEU A 78 7.96 -9.61 -10.35
C LEU A 78 7.78 -10.74 -9.34
N TRP A 79 6.85 -10.63 -8.41
CA TRP A 79 6.53 -11.69 -7.46
C TRP A 79 5.92 -12.92 -8.14
N THR A 80 5.10 -12.74 -9.17
CA THR A 80 4.58 -13.86 -9.98
C THR A 80 5.73 -14.62 -10.65
N ILE A 81 6.72 -13.91 -11.20
CA ILE A 81 7.92 -14.53 -11.78
C ILE A 81 8.70 -15.34 -10.72
N GLU A 82 8.88 -14.81 -9.51
CA GLU A 82 9.56 -15.52 -8.44
C GLU A 82 8.76 -16.74 -7.94
N LYS A 83 7.44 -16.61 -7.85
CA LYS A 83 6.53 -17.71 -7.52
C LYS A 83 6.61 -18.85 -8.55
N ASN A 84 6.62 -18.50 -9.84
CA ASN A 84 6.80 -19.48 -10.93
C ASN A 84 8.14 -20.24 -10.81
N LYS A 85 9.22 -19.55 -10.49
CA LYS A 85 10.53 -20.18 -10.26
C LYS A 85 10.51 -21.14 -9.06
N GLU A 86 9.80 -20.76 -8.00
CA GLU A 86 9.69 -21.59 -6.79
C GLU A 86 8.85 -22.86 -7.04
N LEU A 87 7.73 -22.72 -7.74
CA LEU A 87 6.82 -23.82 -8.04
C LEU A 87 7.36 -24.73 -9.16
N GLY A 88 8.32 -24.28 -9.95
CA GLY A 88 8.78 -24.96 -11.16
C GLY A 88 7.71 -25.07 -12.26
N ALA A 89 6.64 -24.27 -12.16
CA ALA A 89 5.51 -24.24 -13.08
C ALA A 89 4.99 -22.80 -13.26
N GLU A 90 4.41 -22.51 -14.41
CA GLU A 90 3.79 -21.22 -14.67
C GLU A 90 2.40 -21.15 -14.02
N VAL A 91 2.15 -20.10 -13.24
CA VAL A 91 0.82 -19.75 -12.72
C VAL A 91 -0.07 -19.37 -13.90
N THR A 92 -1.25 -19.96 -13.97
CA THR A 92 -2.21 -19.66 -15.02
C THR A 92 -2.82 -18.26 -14.86
N MET A 93 -3.34 -17.67 -15.96
CA MET A 93 -4.04 -16.39 -15.90
C MET A 93 -5.23 -16.41 -14.93
N LYS A 94 -5.97 -17.52 -14.86
CA LYS A 94 -7.11 -17.66 -13.93
C LYS A 94 -6.67 -17.62 -12.47
N GLU A 95 -5.60 -18.31 -12.13
CA GLU A 95 -5.03 -18.31 -10.78
C GLU A 95 -4.48 -16.93 -10.41
N SER A 96 -3.78 -16.26 -11.34
CA SER A 96 -3.26 -14.92 -11.12
C SER A 96 -4.38 -13.89 -10.93
N LEU A 97 -5.45 -13.95 -11.72
CA LEU A 97 -6.62 -13.07 -11.56
C LEU A 97 -7.39 -13.36 -10.27
N PHE A 98 -7.51 -14.63 -9.88
CA PHE A 98 -8.14 -14.99 -8.61
C PHE A 98 -7.35 -14.43 -7.43
N ASP A 99 -6.04 -14.64 -7.40
CA ASP A 99 -5.14 -14.14 -6.36
C ASP A 99 -5.21 -12.60 -6.25
N PHE A 100 -5.14 -11.91 -7.40
CA PHE A 100 -5.30 -10.46 -7.47
C PHE A 100 -6.66 -9.99 -6.93
N ASN A 101 -7.75 -10.60 -7.37
CA ASN A 101 -9.09 -10.19 -6.95
C ASN A 101 -9.31 -10.41 -5.45
N VAL A 102 -8.86 -11.54 -4.91
CA VAL A 102 -8.92 -11.81 -3.46
C VAL A 102 -8.14 -10.76 -2.68
N GLY A 103 -6.89 -10.47 -3.08
CA GLY A 103 -6.06 -9.45 -2.45
C GLY A 103 -6.72 -8.07 -2.52
N TYR A 104 -7.28 -7.70 -3.66
CA TYR A 104 -7.94 -6.41 -3.86
C TYR A 104 -9.20 -6.25 -2.97
N TRP A 105 -10.06 -7.27 -2.92
CA TRP A 105 -11.25 -7.24 -2.07
C TRP A 105 -10.91 -7.19 -0.58
N VAL A 106 -9.91 -7.96 -0.15
CA VAL A 106 -9.43 -7.91 1.24
C VAL A 106 -8.89 -6.51 1.58
N THR A 107 -8.15 -5.89 0.67
CA THR A 107 -7.65 -4.52 0.86
C THR A 107 -8.79 -3.51 0.97
N LEU A 108 -9.83 -3.60 0.15
CA LEU A 108 -11.01 -2.73 0.22
C LEU A 108 -11.74 -2.89 1.57
N ILE A 109 -11.97 -4.14 1.99
CA ILE A 109 -12.65 -4.44 3.26
C ILE A 109 -11.83 -3.90 4.45
N LEU A 110 -10.54 -4.17 4.47
CA LEU A 110 -9.66 -3.66 5.52
C LEU A 110 -9.58 -2.13 5.51
N GLY A 111 -9.51 -1.51 4.33
CA GLY A 111 -9.57 -0.05 4.19
C GLY A 111 -10.85 0.54 4.77
N ALA A 112 -12.00 -0.07 4.47
CA ALA A 112 -13.28 0.32 5.08
C ALA A 112 -13.29 0.11 6.60
N CYS A 113 -12.69 -0.98 7.10
CA CYS A 113 -12.54 -1.20 8.53
C CYS A 113 -11.68 -0.12 9.20
N PHE A 114 -10.53 0.23 8.62
CA PHE A 114 -9.68 1.30 9.15
C PHE A 114 -10.37 2.67 9.10
N MET A 115 -11.11 2.96 8.05
CA MET A 115 -11.92 4.17 7.96
C MET A 115 -12.99 4.19 9.06
N GLY A 116 -13.70 3.08 9.28
CA GLY A 116 -14.66 2.94 10.37
C GLY A 116 -14.03 3.16 11.75
N LEU A 117 -12.86 2.57 12.00
CA LEU A 117 -12.11 2.81 13.24
C LEU A 117 -11.76 4.31 13.39
N GLY A 118 -11.31 4.97 12.32
CA GLY A 118 -11.05 6.40 12.33
C GLY A 118 -12.29 7.23 12.68
N VAL A 119 -13.44 6.91 12.08
CA VAL A 119 -14.71 7.59 12.37
C VAL A 119 -15.15 7.38 13.82
N PHE A 120 -15.11 6.15 14.30
CA PHE A 120 -15.62 5.84 15.65
C PHE A 120 -14.69 6.26 16.79
N VAL A 121 -13.38 6.34 16.55
CA VAL A 121 -12.39 6.55 17.61
C VAL A 121 -11.75 7.94 17.54
N MET A 122 -11.55 8.46 16.31
CA MET A 122 -10.78 9.71 16.10
C MET A 122 -11.67 10.91 15.76
N PHE A 123 -12.78 10.69 15.05
CA PHE A 123 -13.62 11.80 14.62
C PHE A 123 -14.26 12.53 15.82
N GLY A 124 -14.18 13.84 15.81
CA GLY A 124 -14.78 14.68 16.88
C GLY A 124 -14.00 14.75 18.19
N THR A 125 -12.84 14.08 18.32
CA THR A 125 -12.02 14.13 19.55
C THR A 125 -11.21 15.42 19.69
N GLY A 126 -11.02 16.17 18.60
CA GLY A 126 -10.15 17.36 18.57
C GLY A 126 -8.67 17.06 18.78
N THR A 127 -8.27 15.77 18.73
CA THR A 127 -6.87 15.37 18.95
C THR A 127 -6.04 15.67 17.72
N GLU A 128 -5.06 16.55 17.84
CA GLU A 128 -4.04 16.77 16.81
C GLU A 128 -2.93 15.71 16.96
N PHE A 129 -2.63 15.03 15.86
CA PHE A 129 -1.59 14.02 15.83
C PHE A 129 -0.22 14.65 15.56
N SER A 130 0.79 14.19 16.29
CA SER A 130 2.18 14.62 16.11
C SER A 130 2.72 14.17 14.75
N SER A 131 3.55 15.01 14.13
CA SER A 131 4.33 14.65 12.94
C SER A 131 5.49 13.68 13.26
N GLN A 132 5.82 13.49 14.53
CA GLN A 132 6.85 12.55 14.97
C GLN A 132 6.28 11.13 15.08
N GLY A 133 6.85 10.17 14.35
CA GLY A 133 6.31 8.82 14.22
C GLY A 133 6.13 8.06 15.54
N GLY A 134 7.06 8.16 16.47
CA GLY A 134 6.94 7.50 17.79
C GLY A 134 5.85 8.09 18.66
N VAL A 135 5.70 9.42 18.66
CA VAL A 135 4.64 10.13 19.38
C VAL A 135 3.28 9.83 18.76
N PHE A 136 3.19 9.89 17.42
CA PHE A 136 1.98 9.52 16.67
C PHE A 136 1.50 8.10 17.01
N ALA A 137 2.40 7.11 17.00
CA ALA A 137 2.06 5.72 17.33
C ALA A 137 1.51 5.60 18.77
N SER A 138 2.15 6.26 19.73
CA SER A 138 1.68 6.29 21.13
C SER A 138 0.31 6.97 21.27
N GLN A 139 0.11 8.12 20.60
CA GLN A 139 -1.18 8.83 20.59
C GLN A 139 -2.28 7.95 20.00
N LEU A 140 -2.00 7.27 18.89
CA LEU A 140 -2.95 6.38 18.22
C LEU A 140 -3.35 5.22 19.16
N ILE A 141 -2.38 4.50 19.73
CA ILE A 141 -2.64 3.38 20.63
C ILE A 141 -3.43 3.86 21.87
N ASN A 142 -3.06 5.00 22.46
CA ASN A 142 -3.73 5.56 23.62
C ASN A 142 -5.17 5.97 23.30
N LEU A 143 -5.42 6.53 22.12
CA LEU A 143 -6.76 6.91 21.69
C LEU A 143 -7.68 5.70 21.56
N TYR A 144 -7.19 4.62 20.97
CA TYR A 144 -7.94 3.37 20.90
C TYR A 144 -8.18 2.73 22.27
N THR A 145 -7.17 2.74 23.15
CA THR A 145 -7.29 2.18 24.50
C THR A 145 -8.20 3.01 25.40
N SER A 146 -8.22 4.32 25.29
CA SER A 146 -9.15 5.17 26.03
C SER A 146 -10.61 4.93 25.62
N THR A 147 -10.85 4.68 24.33
CA THR A 147 -12.20 4.42 23.80
C THR A 147 -12.67 2.99 24.07
N LEU A 148 -11.82 2.00 23.89
CA LEU A 148 -12.16 0.57 23.95
C LEU A 148 -11.89 -0.07 25.32
N GLY A 149 -11.06 0.58 26.13
CA GLY A 149 -10.57 0.08 27.43
C GLY A 149 -9.15 -0.51 27.31
N THR A 150 -8.47 -0.57 28.44
CA THR A 150 -7.05 -1.00 28.52
C THR A 150 -6.81 -2.44 28.05
N GLY A 151 -7.83 -3.30 28.12
CA GLY A 151 -7.73 -4.71 27.67
C GLY A 151 -7.43 -4.89 26.18
N VAL A 152 -7.70 -3.87 25.34
CA VAL A 152 -7.41 -3.95 23.89
C VAL A 152 -6.03 -3.43 23.50
N TYR A 153 -5.24 -2.94 24.46
CA TYR A 153 -3.90 -2.39 24.18
C TYR A 153 -3.04 -3.34 23.35
N LEU A 154 -2.94 -4.60 23.77
CA LEU A 154 -2.13 -5.60 23.09
C LEU A 154 -2.66 -5.89 21.67
N LEU A 155 -3.97 -5.94 21.50
CA LEU A 155 -4.60 -6.15 20.19
C LEU A 155 -4.22 -5.04 19.19
N ILE A 156 -4.36 -3.78 19.61
CA ILE A 156 -4.04 -2.61 18.76
C ILE A 156 -2.54 -2.52 18.52
N ALA A 157 -1.70 -2.77 19.53
CA ALA A 157 -0.26 -2.77 19.39
C ALA A 157 0.22 -3.85 18.39
N VAL A 158 -0.35 -5.05 18.44
CA VAL A 158 -0.06 -6.13 17.49
C VAL A 158 -0.54 -5.76 16.09
N ALA A 159 -1.73 -5.18 15.94
CA ALA A 159 -2.24 -4.73 14.64
C ALA A 159 -1.32 -3.67 14.03
N ALA A 160 -0.92 -2.66 14.80
CA ALA A 160 0.00 -1.62 14.35
C ALA A 160 1.38 -2.19 13.97
N LEU A 161 1.95 -3.05 14.80
CA LEU A 161 3.24 -3.69 14.55
C LEU A 161 3.20 -4.55 13.27
N THR A 162 2.15 -5.38 13.10
CA THR A 162 2.01 -6.25 11.94
C THR A 162 1.84 -5.43 10.65
N THR A 163 1.08 -4.33 10.68
CA THR A 163 0.92 -3.42 9.54
C THR A 163 2.26 -2.83 9.12
N MET A 164 3.00 -2.27 10.07
CA MET A 164 4.31 -1.64 9.79
C MET A 164 5.33 -2.67 9.32
N PHE A 165 5.37 -3.85 9.96
CA PHE A 165 6.27 -4.93 9.57
C PHE A 165 5.98 -5.45 8.17
N SER A 166 4.70 -5.68 7.83
CA SER A 166 4.27 -6.12 6.50
C SER A 166 4.70 -5.13 5.43
N THR A 167 4.36 -3.86 5.61
CA THR A 167 4.69 -2.81 4.64
C THR A 167 6.21 -2.68 4.47
N THR A 168 6.96 -2.71 5.57
CA THR A 168 8.42 -2.61 5.53
C THR A 168 9.06 -3.77 4.77
N ILE A 169 8.68 -5.02 5.09
CA ILE A 169 9.31 -6.19 4.46
C ILE A 169 8.95 -6.32 2.99
N THR A 170 7.70 -6.02 2.61
CA THR A 170 7.25 -6.06 1.22
C THR A 170 7.90 -4.98 0.37
N THR A 171 8.00 -3.75 0.87
CA THR A 171 8.68 -2.66 0.17
C THR A 171 10.18 -2.90 0.03
N LEU A 172 10.83 -3.40 1.10
CA LEU A 172 12.25 -3.76 1.08
C LEU A 172 12.57 -4.94 0.15
N ASP A 173 11.62 -5.79 -0.19
CA ASP A 173 11.80 -6.83 -1.20
C ASP A 173 11.48 -6.34 -2.60
N ALA A 174 10.34 -5.68 -2.80
CA ALA A 174 9.82 -5.32 -4.11
C ALA A 174 10.66 -4.25 -4.82
N SER A 175 11.03 -3.18 -4.10
CA SER A 175 11.78 -2.06 -4.70
C SER A 175 13.16 -2.48 -5.20
N PRO A 176 14.00 -3.23 -4.45
CA PRO A 176 15.26 -3.76 -4.95
C PRO A 176 15.10 -4.72 -6.15
N ARG A 177 14.03 -5.52 -6.17
CA ARG A 177 13.74 -6.39 -7.32
C ARG A 177 13.42 -5.57 -8.56
N ALA A 178 12.55 -4.54 -8.43
CA ALA A 178 12.22 -3.65 -9.52
C ALA A 178 13.44 -2.93 -10.06
N MET A 179 14.28 -2.37 -9.19
CA MET A 179 15.53 -1.69 -9.59
C MET A 179 16.52 -2.65 -10.26
N SER A 180 16.74 -3.83 -9.67
CA SER A 180 17.63 -4.85 -10.26
C SER A 180 17.15 -5.26 -11.64
N LYS A 181 15.84 -5.48 -11.83
CA LYS A 181 15.27 -5.86 -13.13
C LYS A 181 15.32 -4.73 -14.14
N THR A 182 15.11 -3.50 -13.70
CA THR A 182 15.26 -2.31 -14.58
C THR A 182 16.69 -2.19 -15.10
N ILE A 183 17.70 -2.33 -14.25
CA ILE A 183 19.11 -2.28 -14.66
C ILE A 183 19.46 -3.44 -15.63
N GLU A 184 18.95 -4.65 -15.36
CA GLU A 184 19.13 -5.79 -16.25
C GLU A 184 18.55 -5.52 -17.65
N LEU A 185 17.38 -4.90 -17.72
CA LEU A 185 16.74 -4.57 -19.01
C LEU A 185 17.45 -3.43 -19.75
N LEU A 186 17.95 -2.42 -19.03
CA LEU A 186 18.69 -1.31 -19.63
C LEU A 186 20.09 -1.72 -20.11
N TYR A 187 20.71 -2.68 -19.42
CA TYR A 187 22.07 -3.15 -19.70
C TYR A 187 22.12 -4.67 -19.89
N PRO A 188 21.58 -5.23 -21.00
CA PRO A 188 21.45 -6.68 -21.21
C PRO A 188 22.77 -7.45 -21.18
N LYS A 189 23.88 -6.77 -21.45
CA LYS A 189 25.24 -7.36 -21.40
C LYS A 189 25.74 -7.59 -19.98
N ARG A 190 25.11 -6.95 -18.97
CA ARG A 190 25.50 -7.04 -17.56
C ARG A 190 24.74 -8.20 -16.90
N LYS A 191 25.35 -9.38 -16.84
CA LYS A 191 24.78 -10.59 -16.20
C LYS A 191 24.88 -10.58 -14.67
N ARG A 192 24.67 -9.45 -14.00
CA ARG A 192 24.80 -9.35 -12.55
C ARG A 192 23.41 -9.17 -11.91
N ASN A 193 23.10 -10.02 -10.94
CA ASN A 193 21.92 -9.81 -10.10
C ASN A 193 22.27 -8.80 -9.00
N ASP A 194 21.79 -7.58 -9.16
CA ASP A 194 22.08 -6.48 -8.24
C ASP A 194 21.06 -6.35 -7.10
N TYR A 195 20.18 -7.34 -6.89
CA TYR A 195 19.15 -7.30 -5.85
C TYR A 195 19.72 -6.98 -4.46
N LYS A 196 20.76 -7.68 -4.02
CA LYS A 196 21.37 -7.46 -2.71
C LYS A 196 22.00 -6.07 -2.58
N LEU A 197 22.58 -5.55 -3.66
CA LEU A 197 23.12 -4.20 -3.68
C LEU A 197 22.01 -3.16 -3.46
N TRP A 198 20.90 -3.28 -4.21
CA TRP A 198 19.77 -2.38 -4.08
C TRP A 198 19.08 -2.51 -2.72
N LEU A 199 19.02 -3.72 -2.15
CA LEU A 199 18.54 -3.95 -0.79
C LEU A 199 19.36 -3.19 0.25
N LEU A 200 20.69 -3.20 0.13
CA LEU A 200 21.58 -2.46 1.03
C LEU A 200 21.44 -0.94 0.84
N ILE A 201 21.35 -0.46 -0.40
CA ILE A 201 21.14 0.96 -0.70
C ILE A 201 19.82 1.44 -0.09
N LEU A 202 18.72 0.69 -0.28
CA LEU A 202 17.43 1.05 0.27
C LEU A 202 17.42 0.99 1.80
N ALA A 203 17.98 -0.04 2.40
CA ALA A 203 18.10 -0.17 3.86
C ALA A 203 18.96 0.95 4.46
N GLY A 204 20.10 1.27 3.84
CA GLY A 204 20.96 2.37 4.26
C GLY A 204 20.27 3.73 4.13
N GLY A 205 19.57 3.97 3.02
CA GLY A 205 18.76 5.17 2.83
C GLY A 205 17.66 5.31 3.87
N THR A 206 16.95 4.20 4.17
CA THR A 206 15.94 4.19 5.24
C THR A 206 16.53 4.52 6.61
N ILE A 207 17.66 3.92 6.96
CA ILE A 207 18.36 4.24 8.22
C ILE A 207 18.76 5.72 8.25
N SER A 208 19.29 6.26 7.15
CA SER A 208 19.64 7.68 7.05
C SER A 208 18.42 8.60 7.26
N ILE A 209 17.29 8.26 6.67
CA ILE A 209 16.02 8.99 6.90
C ILE A 209 15.63 8.94 8.39
N PHE A 210 15.72 7.79 9.02
CA PHE A 210 15.42 7.67 10.45
C PHE A 210 16.35 8.49 11.34
N VAL A 211 17.64 8.56 10.99
CA VAL A 211 18.63 9.31 11.80
C VAL A 211 18.48 10.82 11.62
N PHE A 212 18.23 11.28 10.39
CA PHE A 212 18.31 12.72 10.07
C PHE A 212 16.94 13.40 9.87
N LEU A 213 15.87 12.66 9.55
CA LEU A 213 14.58 13.21 9.11
C LEU A 213 13.38 12.65 9.87
N LEU A 214 13.59 12.01 11.04
CA LEU A 214 12.49 11.42 11.79
C LEU A 214 11.44 12.47 12.25
N SER A 215 11.87 13.70 12.53
CA SER A 215 11.00 14.82 12.88
C SER A 215 10.10 15.27 11.72
N GLU A 216 10.48 15.01 10.48
CA GLU A 216 9.80 15.46 9.27
C GLU A 216 8.96 14.35 8.59
N MET A 217 8.56 13.33 9.36
CA MET A 217 7.86 12.16 8.81
C MET A 217 6.58 12.54 8.06
N GLY A 218 5.82 13.52 8.59
CA GLY A 218 4.60 14.00 7.93
C GLY A 218 4.87 14.62 6.56
N LEU A 219 5.95 15.39 6.41
CA LEU A 219 6.40 15.95 5.14
C LEU A 219 6.83 14.87 4.16
N LEU A 220 7.60 13.89 4.62
CA LEU A 220 8.06 12.77 3.78
C LEU A 220 6.89 11.94 3.23
N ILE A 221 5.89 11.63 4.08
CA ILE A 221 4.67 10.92 3.66
C ILE A 221 3.93 11.74 2.62
N ARG A 222 3.73 13.05 2.84
CA ARG A 222 3.05 13.92 1.89
C ARG A 222 3.77 13.98 0.54
N ILE A 223 5.09 14.13 0.53
CA ILE A 223 5.88 14.13 -0.72
C ILE A 223 5.72 12.78 -1.43
N ALA A 224 5.86 11.65 -0.73
CA ALA A 224 5.76 10.33 -1.31
C ALA A 224 4.37 10.06 -1.91
N THR A 225 3.29 10.43 -1.20
CA THR A 225 1.91 10.23 -1.66
C THR A 225 1.57 11.11 -2.85
N VAL A 226 2.00 12.37 -2.85
CA VAL A 226 1.80 13.29 -3.98
C VAL A 226 2.57 12.81 -5.22
N LEU A 227 3.83 12.40 -5.07
CA LEU A 227 4.62 11.83 -6.17
C LEU A 227 3.95 10.57 -6.74
N SER A 228 3.44 9.69 -5.89
CA SER A 228 2.70 8.50 -6.31
C SER A 228 1.45 8.87 -7.10
N PHE A 229 0.72 9.90 -6.69
CA PHE A 229 -0.46 10.38 -7.41
C PHE A 229 -0.12 10.97 -8.77
N ILE A 230 0.90 11.82 -8.86
CA ILE A 230 1.33 12.45 -10.12
C ILE A 230 1.82 11.39 -11.12
N THR A 231 2.48 10.34 -10.66
CA THR A 231 2.98 9.26 -11.53
C THR A 231 1.91 8.22 -11.90
N ALA A 232 0.80 8.17 -11.17
CA ALA A 232 -0.27 7.19 -11.39
C ALA A 232 -0.83 7.16 -12.82
N PRO A 233 -1.12 8.29 -13.50
CA PRO A 233 -1.59 8.28 -14.89
C PRO A 233 -0.60 7.62 -15.85
N PHE A 234 0.69 7.81 -15.64
CA PHE A 234 1.74 7.21 -16.47
C PHE A 234 1.75 5.68 -16.33
N TYR A 235 1.73 5.15 -15.10
CA TYR A 235 1.66 3.71 -14.87
C TYR A 235 0.35 3.12 -15.37
N ALA A 236 -0.78 3.81 -15.16
CA ALA A 236 -2.08 3.38 -15.67
C ALA A 236 -2.08 3.28 -17.21
N PHE A 237 -1.50 4.26 -17.89
CA PHE A 237 -1.36 4.26 -19.34
C PHE A 237 -0.47 3.11 -19.84
N LEU A 238 0.67 2.87 -19.21
CA LEU A 238 1.56 1.77 -19.57
C LEU A 238 0.88 0.42 -19.38
N ASN A 239 0.18 0.20 -18.26
CA ASN A 239 -0.58 -1.01 -18.00
C ASN A 239 -1.68 -1.22 -19.05
N PHE A 240 -2.44 -0.15 -19.37
CA PHE A 240 -3.48 -0.20 -20.39
C PHE A 240 -2.92 -0.55 -21.77
N LYS A 241 -1.79 0.04 -22.18
CA LYS A 241 -1.10 -0.26 -23.43
C LYS A 241 -0.61 -1.70 -23.45
N LEU A 242 -0.04 -2.19 -22.32
CA LEU A 242 0.53 -3.53 -22.23
C LEU A 242 -0.54 -4.62 -22.39
N VAL A 243 -1.67 -4.52 -21.67
CA VAL A 243 -2.74 -5.53 -21.75
C VAL A 243 -3.47 -5.56 -23.09
N ARG A 244 -3.33 -4.52 -23.92
CA ARG A 244 -3.86 -4.46 -25.29
C ARG A 244 -2.84 -4.85 -26.36
N SER A 245 -1.58 -4.97 -26.01
CA SER A 245 -0.49 -5.29 -26.94
C SER A 245 -0.62 -6.69 -27.54
N ASP A 246 0.16 -6.98 -28.58
CA ASP A 246 0.19 -8.30 -29.21
C ASP A 246 0.93 -9.34 -28.36
N GLN A 247 1.61 -8.93 -27.31
CA GLN A 247 2.22 -9.82 -26.33
C GLN A 247 1.17 -10.51 -25.45
N MET A 248 -0.04 -9.92 -25.33
CA MET A 248 -1.14 -10.52 -24.58
C MET A 248 -1.92 -11.50 -25.44
N PRO A 249 -2.11 -12.77 -25.02
CA PRO A 249 -2.92 -13.74 -25.74
C PRO A 249 -4.33 -13.20 -26.01
N LYS A 250 -4.86 -13.41 -27.21
CA LYS A 250 -6.19 -12.86 -27.60
C LYS A 250 -7.31 -13.24 -26.64
N LYS A 251 -7.28 -14.45 -26.07
CA LYS A 251 -8.27 -14.96 -25.11
C LYS A 251 -8.27 -14.23 -23.77
N ASP A 252 -7.13 -13.62 -23.41
CA ASP A 252 -6.90 -12.98 -22.10
C ASP A 252 -6.97 -11.45 -22.21
N LYS A 253 -7.16 -10.89 -23.42
CA LYS A 253 -7.34 -9.44 -23.61
C LYS A 253 -8.64 -8.95 -22.96
N PRO A 254 -8.62 -7.74 -22.34
CA PRO A 254 -9.80 -7.20 -21.68
C PRO A 254 -10.95 -6.96 -22.67
N GLY A 255 -12.18 -7.28 -22.22
CA GLY A 255 -13.40 -7.00 -22.97
C GLY A 255 -13.65 -5.49 -23.14
N LYS A 256 -14.53 -5.10 -24.07
CA LYS A 256 -14.84 -3.69 -24.39
C LYS A 256 -15.24 -2.87 -23.16
N GLY A 257 -16.08 -3.42 -22.26
CA GLY A 257 -16.52 -2.72 -21.05
C GLY A 257 -15.37 -2.38 -20.12
N LEU A 258 -14.43 -3.32 -19.89
CA LEU A 258 -13.25 -3.09 -19.07
C LEU A 258 -12.28 -2.08 -19.71
N GLN A 259 -12.19 -2.09 -21.05
CA GLN A 259 -11.38 -1.09 -21.77
C GLN A 259 -11.95 0.32 -21.61
N ILE A 260 -13.28 0.49 -21.72
CA ILE A 260 -13.95 1.79 -21.50
C ILE A 260 -13.72 2.27 -20.07
N LEU A 261 -13.91 1.38 -19.09
CA LEU A 261 -13.69 1.71 -17.68
C LEU A 261 -12.22 2.15 -17.43
N SER A 262 -11.27 1.44 -18.06
CA SER A 262 -9.83 1.79 -17.96
C SER A 262 -9.53 3.17 -18.57
N VAL A 263 -10.16 3.50 -19.70
CA VAL A 263 -10.00 4.84 -20.30
C VAL A 263 -10.60 5.92 -19.42
N LEU A 264 -11.80 5.69 -18.87
CA LEU A 264 -12.43 6.64 -17.93
C LEU A 264 -11.57 6.85 -16.68
N GLY A 265 -11.03 5.76 -16.10
CA GLY A 265 -10.10 5.84 -14.98
C GLY A 265 -8.82 6.61 -15.31
N LEU A 266 -8.25 6.38 -16.50
CA LEU A 266 -7.07 7.10 -16.96
C LEU A 266 -7.35 8.60 -17.15
N LEU A 267 -8.49 8.96 -17.75
CA LEU A 267 -8.92 10.35 -17.89
C LEU A 267 -9.11 11.01 -16.52
N PHE A 268 -9.77 10.32 -15.59
CA PHE A 268 -9.94 10.79 -14.22
C PHE A 268 -8.59 11.09 -13.54
N LEU A 269 -7.68 10.11 -13.50
CA LEU A 269 -6.36 10.28 -12.89
C LEU A 269 -5.56 11.41 -13.54
N THR A 270 -5.59 11.50 -14.88
CA THR A 270 -4.88 12.55 -15.63
C THR A 270 -5.45 13.93 -15.34
N SER A 271 -6.78 14.07 -15.34
CA SER A 271 -7.44 15.35 -15.06
C SER A 271 -7.12 15.87 -13.66
N PHE A 272 -7.15 14.98 -12.65
CA PHE A 272 -6.79 15.35 -11.28
C PHE A 272 -5.30 15.67 -11.14
N ALA A 273 -4.41 14.90 -11.76
CA ALA A 273 -2.96 15.15 -11.71
C ALA A 273 -2.59 16.49 -12.38
N VAL A 274 -3.16 16.78 -13.55
CA VAL A 274 -2.96 18.05 -14.24
C VAL A 274 -3.58 19.21 -13.44
N GLY A 275 -4.80 19.03 -12.94
CA GLY A 275 -5.47 20.06 -12.10
C GLY A 275 -4.63 20.40 -10.86
N TYR A 276 -4.03 19.39 -10.21
CA TYR A 276 -3.13 19.63 -9.09
C TYR A 276 -1.88 20.45 -9.49
N LEU A 277 -1.24 20.09 -10.60
CA LEU A 277 -0.05 20.79 -11.09
C LEU A 277 -0.33 22.26 -11.51
N LEU A 278 -1.58 22.58 -11.85
CA LEU A 278 -2.00 23.95 -12.19
C LEU A 278 -2.32 24.80 -10.95
N ILE A 279 -2.55 24.18 -9.79
CA ILE A 279 -2.87 24.86 -8.52
C ILE A 279 -1.62 25.04 -7.64
N LEU A 280 -0.57 24.23 -7.87
CA LEU A 280 0.75 24.41 -7.25
C LEU A 280 1.45 25.68 -7.70
#